data_77d3e9af20b2768b8e5c6d8cd1764e71
#
_entry.id   77d3e9af20b2768b8e5c6d8cd1764e71
#
_cell.length_a   1.000
_cell.length_b   1.000
_cell.length_c   1.000
_cell.angle_alpha   90.00
_cell.angle_beta   90.00
_cell.angle_gamma   90.00
#
_symmetry.space_group_name_H-M   'P 1'
#
loop_
_entity.id
_entity.type
_entity.pdbx_description
1 polymer ?
#
loop_
_entity_poly.entity_id
_entity_poly.type
_entity_poly.pdbx_seq_one_letter_code
_entity_poly.pdbx_strand_id
1 'polypeptide(L)'
;YLPEERGLYPKKTVLEQIVYLTRLRGISKKEAVNNANKWLKRLEIDEYTNRKLETLSKGNQQKVQLASTLACEPEIVILDEPFSGLDPVNSKILQEVVTEVINEGRIVIFSSHQMSYVEEFCRDIAIIDKGNIALSGNLKDIKKKYGENQLVISDVNKDLDTLSDIVKEKLSDIIAETGRTREDIIIKNISAASRADILKRI
;
A
#
# COMPACT_ATOMS: atom_id res chain seq x y z
N TYR A 1 5.42 -2.72 -15.80
CA TYR A 1 6.03 -1.89 -14.75
C TYR A 1 5.43 -0.49 -14.76
N LEU A 2 5.02 0.00 -13.60
CA LEU A 2 4.57 1.36 -13.36
C LEU A 2 5.61 2.04 -12.47
N PRO A 3 6.44 2.97 -12.99
CA PRO A 3 7.42 3.72 -12.21
C PRO A 3 6.74 4.82 -11.38
N GLU A 4 7.38 5.24 -10.30
CA GLU A 4 6.94 6.38 -9.48
C GLU A 4 6.92 7.67 -10.32
N GLU A 5 7.98 7.91 -11.10
CA GLU A 5 8.03 9.05 -12.03
C GLU A 5 7.20 8.77 -13.28
N ARG A 6 6.43 9.77 -13.71
CA ARG A 6 5.52 9.64 -14.84
C ARG A 6 6.28 9.64 -16.16
N GLY A 7 6.53 8.46 -16.72
CA GLY A 7 7.16 8.25 -18.03
C GLY A 7 6.21 8.42 -19.21
N LEU A 8 5.15 9.22 -19.10
CA LEU A 8 4.16 9.42 -20.14
C LEU A 8 4.44 10.68 -20.99
N TYR A 9 3.85 10.74 -22.19
CA TYR A 9 4.03 11.82 -23.15
C TYR A 9 3.03 12.97 -22.90
N PRO A 10 3.45 14.14 -22.38
CA PRO A 10 2.53 15.22 -21.96
C PRO A 10 1.65 15.75 -23.10
N LYS A 11 2.22 15.89 -24.30
CA LYS A 11 1.56 16.48 -25.49
C LYS A 11 0.70 15.50 -26.28
N LYS A 12 0.72 14.20 -25.92
CA LYS A 12 -0.11 13.16 -26.55
C LYS A 12 -1.44 13.03 -25.83
N THR A 13 -2.47 12.58 -26.58
CA THR A 13 -3.75 12.27 -25.96
C THR A 13 -3.66 11.02 -25.10
N VAL A 14 -4.59 10.89 -24.16
CA VAL A 14 -4.66 9.73 -23.27
C VAL A 14 -4.73 8.43 -24.07
N LEU A 15 -5.64 8.33 -25.04
CA LEU A 15 -5.80 7.13 -25.84
C LEU A 15 -4.57 6.82 -26.70
N GLU A 16 -4.02 7.85 -27.39
CA GLU A 16 -2.87 7.66 -28.28
C GLU A 16 -1.69 7.01 -27.55
N GLN A 17 -1.37 7.49 -26.34
CA GLN A 17 -0.21 6.96 -25.64
C GLN A 17 -0.45 5.58 -25.05
N ILE A 18 -1.66 5.28 -24.51
CA ILE A 18 -1.99 3.94 -24.01
C ILE A 18 -1.90 2.94 -25.16
N VAL A 19 -2.54 3.23 -26.30
CA VAL A 19 -2.51 2.36 -27.49
C VAL A 19 -1.07 2.20 -28.01
N TYR A 20 -0.29 3.27 -28.06
CA TYR A 20 1.11 3.20 -28.47
C TYR A 20 1.93 2.26 -27.59
N LEU A 21 1.88 2.45 -26.28
CA LEU A 21 2.63 1.64 -25.32
C LEU A 21 2.19 0.17 -25.32
N THR A 22 0.90 -0.08 -25.45
CA THR A 22 0.34 -1.44 -25.54
C THR A 22 0.81 -2.14 -26.83
N ARG A 23 0.83 -1.42 -27.95
CA ARG A 23 1.31 -1.97 -29.23
C ARG A 23 2.81 -2.29 -29.23
N LEU A 24 3.63 -1.54 -28.51
CA LEU A 24 5.06 -1.86 -28.35
C LEU A 24 5.30 -3.24 -27.70
N ARG A 25 4.28 -3.77 -27.02
CA ARG A 25 4.29 -5.12 -26.42
C ARG A 25 3.69 -6.20 -27.31
N GLY A 26 3.50 -5.92 -28.60
CA GLY A 26 3.04 -6.89 -29.60
C GLY A 26 1.53 -7.02 -29.72
N ILE A 27 0.74 -6.27 -28.95
CA ILE A 27 -0.72 -6.29 -29.01
C ILE A 27 -1.20 -5.60 -30.30
N SER A 28 -2.20 -6.19 -30.97
CA SER A 28 -2.78 -5.61 -32.20
C SER A 28 -3.43 -4.23 -31.92
N LYS A 29 -3.49 -3.36 -32.94
CA LYS A 29 -4.09 -2.02 -32.77
C LYS A 29 -5.55 -2.10 -32.29
N LYS A 30 -6.34 -3.02 -32.83
CA LYS A 30 -7.75 -3.20 -32.48
C LYS A 30 -7.89 -3.58 -31.01
N GLU A 31 -7.12 -4.54 -30.57
CA GLU A 31 -7.10 -5.04 -29.20
C GLU A 31 -6.56 -3.99 -28.22
N ALA A 32 -5.48 -3.29 -28.57
CA ALA A 32 -4.93 -2.20 -27.78
C ALA A 32 -5.94 -1.07 -27.52
N VAL A 33 -6.77 -0.72 -28.53
CA VAL A 33 -7.85 0.27 -28.38
C VAL A 33 -8.94 -0.27 -27.46
N ASN A 34 -9.33 -1.53 -27.61
CA ASN A 34 -10.35 -2.14 -26.75
C ASN A 34 -9.89 -2.19 -25.28
N ASN A 35 -8.67 -2.64 -25.04
CA ASN A 35 -8.09 -2.72 -23.70
C ASN A 35 -7.91 -1.33 -23.09
N ALA A 36 -7.45 -0.35 -23.88
CA ALA A 36 -7.34 1.04 -23.42
C ALA A 36 -8.71 1.57 -22.94
N ASN A 37 -9.76 1.40 -23.74
CA ASN A 37 -11.11 1.86 -23.38
C ASN A 37 -11.67 1.11 -22.17
N LYS A 38 -11.42 -0.21 -22.05
CA LYS A 38 -11.76 -1.00 -20.85
C LYS A 38 -11.18 -0.37 -19.59
N TRP A 39 -9.87 -0.12 -19.58
CA TRP A 39 -9.16 0.42 -18.40
C TRP A 39 -9.48 1.89 -18.14
N LEU A 40 -9.66 2.71 -19.16
CA LEU A 40 -10.10 4.10 -19.00
C LEU A 40 -11.46 4.19 -18.30
N LYS A 41 -12.40 3.35 -18.72
CA LYS A 41 -13.73 3.27 -18.10
C LYS A 41 -13.64 2.74 -16.66
N ARG A 42 -12.86 1.68 -16.42
CA ARG A 42 -12.68 1.10 -15.06
C ARG A 42 -12.06 2.09 -14.07
N LEU A 43 -11.16 2.93 -14.55
CA LEU A 43 -10.47 3.96 -13.77
C LEU A 43 -11.24 5.30 -13.71
N GLU A 44 -12.44 5.36 -14.29
CA GLU A 44 -13.31 6.56 -14.31
C GLU A 44 -12.61 7.79 -14.90
N ILE A 45 -11.94 7.60 -16.04
CA ILE A 45 -11.23 8.66 -16.79
C ILE A 45 -11.50 8.59 -18.30
N ASP A 46 -12.55 7.90 -18.72
CA ASP A 46 -12.93 7.75 -20.13
C ASP A 46 -13.36 9.08 -20.76
N GLU A 47 -13.86 10.04 -20.00
CA GLU A 47 -14.12 11.41 -20.46
C GLU A 47 -12.87 12.15 -20.96
N TYR A 48 -11.67 11.75 -20.50
CA TYR A 48 -10.39 12.35 -20.89
C TYR A 48 -9.70 11.66 -22.08
N THR A 49 -10.33 10.65 -22.68
CA THR A 49 -9.77 9.82 -23.76
C THR A 49 -9.04 10.62 -24.85
N ASN A 50 -9.62 11.73 -25.31
CA ASN A 50 -9.10 12.58 -26.37
C ASN A 50 -8.37 13.84 -25.85
N ARG A 51 -8.21 13.98 -24.55
CA ARG A 51 -7.50 15.13 -23.95
C ARG A 51 -5.99 14.83 -23.88
N LYS A 52 -5.19 15.89 -23.99
CA LYS A 52 -3.74 15.80 -23.77
C LYS A 52 -3.44 15.51 -22.31
N LEU A 53 -2.44 14.68 -22.04
CA LEU A 53 -2.08 14.28 -20.69
C LEU A 53 -1.76 15.48 -19.77
N GLU A 54 -1.04 16.47 -20.29
CA GLU A 54 -0.66 17.70 -19.54
C GLU A 54 -1.84 18.50 -18.99
N THR A 55 -3.04 18.29 -19.54
CA THR A 55 -4.27 18.98 -19.08
C THR A 55 -4.97 18.28 -17.93
N LEU A 56 -4.51 17.11 -17.52
CA LEU A 56 -5.11 16.32 -16.45
C LEU A 56 -4.48 16.63 -15.09
N SER A 57 -5.27 16.45 -14.03
CA SER A 57 -4.75 16.46 -12.66
C SER A 57 -3.70 15.36 -12.44
N LYS A 58 -2.87 15.54 -11.42
CA LYS A 58 -1.86 14.54 -11.06
C LYS A 58 -2.47 13.15 -10.82
N GLY A 59 -3.61 13.07 -10.13
CA GLY A 59 -4.31 11.81 -9.88
C GLY A 59 -4.81 11.15 -11.17
N ASN A 60 -5.39 11.93 -12.09
CA ASN A 60 -5.82 11.39 -13.39
C ASN A 60 -4.65 10.96 -14.26
N GLN A 61 -3.51 11.65 -14.21
CA GLN A 61 -2.28 11.19 -14.90
C GLN A 61 -1.79 9.87 -14.35
N GLN A 62 -1.88 9.64 -13.02
CA GLN A 62 -1.53 8.37 -12.38
C GLN A 62 -2.45 7.23 -12.86
N LYS A 63 -3.77 7.52 -12.96
CA LYS A 63 -4.73 6.56 -13.53
C LYS A 63 -4.41 6.21 -14.98
N VAL A 64 -4.03 7.19 -15.80
CA VAL A 64 -3.59 6.94 -17.19
C VAL A 64 -2.34 6.06 -17.24
N GLN A 65 -1.40 6.27 -16.31
CA GLN A 65 -0.18 5.46 -16.23
C GLN A 65 -0.51 4.01 -15.83
N LEU A 66 -1.41 3.81 -14.87
CA LEU A 66 -1.89 2.48 -14.51
C LEU A 66 -2.63 1.82 -15.67
N ALA A 67 -3.54 2.55 -16.37
CA ALA A 67 -4.21 2.05 -17.56
C ALA A 67 -3.21 1.59 -18.63
N SER A 68 -2.13 2.36 -18.86
CA SER A 68 -1.08 2.02 -19.83
C SER A 68 -0.31 0.74 -19.42
N THR A 69 -0.16 0.53 -18.11
CA THR A 69 0.52 -0.67 -17.58
C THR A 69 -0.35 -1.90 -17.73
N LEU A 70 -1.66 -1.78 -17.47
CA LEU A 70 -2.60 -2.89 -17.46
C LEU A 70 -3.17 -3.24 -18.84
N ALA A 71 -3.20 -2.30 -19.80
CA ALA A 71 -3.78 -2.49 -21.13
C ALA A 71 -3.11 -3.61 -21.96
N CYS A 72 -1.89 -4.01 -21.63
CA CYS A 72 -1.22 -5.16 -22.24
C CYS A 72 -1.51 -6.49 -21.54
N GLU A 73 -2.42 -6.50 -20.55
CA GLU A 73 -2.84 -7.67 -19.78
C GLU A 73 -1.66 -8.53 -19.25
N PRO A 74 -0.72 -7.94 -18.50
CA PRO A 74 0.47 -8.64 -18.03
C PRO A 74 0.11 -9.66 -16.95
N GLU A 75 0.84 -10.79 -16.90
CA GLU A 75 0.76 -11.78 -15.82
C GLU A 75 1.44 -11.26 -14.54
N ILE A 76 2.49 -10.44 -14.69
CA ILE A 76 3.24 -9.83 -13.58
C ILE A 76 3.15 -8.31 -13.69
N VAL A 77 2.66 -7.68 -12.62
CA VAL A 77 2.52 -6.23 -12.49
C VAL A 77 3.46 -5.74 -11.40
N ILE A 78 4.35 -4.82 -11.75
CA ILE A 78 5.26 -4.17 -10.79
C ILE A 78 4.84 -2.71 -10.68
N LEU A 79 4.55 -2.25 -9.48
CA LEU A 79 4.05 -0.92 -9.17
C LEU A 79 4.99 -0.23 -8.17
N ASP A 80 5.57 0.90 -8.57
CA ASP A 80 6.47 1.66 -7.74
C ASP A 80 5.72 2.85 -7.13
N GLU A 81 5.52 2.83 -5.81
CA GLU A 81 4.75 3.81 -5.04
C GLU A 81 3.40 4.21 -5.69
N PRO A 82 2.53 3.24 -6.06
CA PRO A 82 1.36 3.51 -6.92
C PRO A 82 0.33 4.45 -6.28
N PHE A 83 0.33 4.60 -4.97
CA PHE A 83 -0.63 5.42 -4.21
C PHE A 83 -0.06 6.77 -3.76
N SER A 84 1.23 7.04 -4.06
CA SER A 84 1.92 8.25 -3.61
C SER A 84 1.30 9.52 -4.20
N GLY A 85 1.03 10.51 -3.33
CA GLY A 85 0.55 11.84 -3.73
C GLY A 85 -0.86 11.87 -4.32
N LEU A 86 -1.67 10.84 -4.11
CA LEU A 86 -3.08 10.80 -4.49
C LEU A 86 -3.97 11.33 -3.37
N ASP A 87 -5.07 11.98 -3.78
CA ASP A 87 -6.18 12.26 -2.87
C ASP A 87 -6.94 10.96 -2.52
N PRO A 88 -7.74 10.94 -1.43
CA PRO A 88 -8.41 9.72 -0.96
C PRO A 88 -9.32 9.06 -2.00
N VAL A 89 -9.99 9.85 -2.86
CA VAL A 89 -10.92 9.33 -3.88
C VAL A 89 -10.15 8.58 -4.97
N ASN A 90 -9.12 9.22 -5.53
CA ASN A 90 -8.29 8.59 -6.55
C ASN A 90 -7.52 7.39 -5.99
N SER A 91 -7.03 7.48 -4.74
CA SER A 91 -6.36 6.36 -4.08
C SER A 91 -7.29 5.14 -3.97
N LYS A 92 -8.55 5.34 -3.56
CA LYS A 92 -9.53 4.26 -3.44
C LYS A 92 -9.79 3.55 -4.77
N ILE A 93 -9.95 4.29 -5.87
CA ILE A 93 -10.16 3.70 -7.20
C ILE A 93 -8.96 2.85 -7.62
N LEU A 94 -7.73 3.33 -7.38
CA LEU A 94 -6.52 2.56 -7.67
C LEU A 94 -6.42 1.30 -6.81
N GLN A 95 -6.75 1.37 -5.52
CA GLN A 95 -6.77 0.22 -4.61
C GLN A 95 -7.75 -0.87 -5.10
N GLU A 96 -8.95 -0.47 -5.51
CA GLU A 96 -9.94 -1.39 -6.07
C GLU A 96 -9.42 -2.09 -7.33
N VAL A 97 -8.76 -1.35 -8.25
CA VAL A 97 -8.17 -1.92 -9.46
C VAL A 97 -7.03 -2.88 -9.12
N VAL A 98 -6.16 -2.54 -8.17
CA VAL A 98 -5.07 -3.43 -7.73
C VAL A 98 -5.66 -4.72 -7.13
N THR A 99 -6.70 -4.60 -6.29
CA THR A 99 -7.42 -5.75 -5.71
C THR A 99 -8.03 -6.63 -6.80
N GLU A 100 -8.66 -6.03 -7.81
CA GLU A 100 -9.24 -6.75 -8.96
C GLU A 100 -8.17 -7.56 -9.71
N VAL A 101 -7.03 -6.93 -10.01
CA VAL A 101 -5.89 -7.57 -10.69
C VAL A 101 -5.31 -8.75 -9.88
N ILE A 102 -5.22 -8.61 -8.55
CA ILE A 102 -4.81 -9.70 -7.65
C ILE A 102 -5.83 -10.84 -7.69
N ASN A 103 -7.12 -10.53 -7.63
CA ASN A 103 -8.20 -11.52 -7.64
C ASN A 103 -8.32 -12.26 -9.00
N GLU A 104 -7.87 -11.65 -10.10
CA GLU A 104 -7.72 -12.31 -11.41
C GLU A 104 -6.54 -13.32 -11.43
N GLY A 105 -5.80 -13.46 -10.35
CA GLY A 105 -4.68 -14.41 -10.22
C GLY A 105 -3.35 -13.90 -10.76
N ARG A 106 -3.23 -12.60 -11.06
CA ARG A 106 -1.97 -11.99 -11.52
C ARG A 106 -1.01 -11.80 -10.33
N ILE A 107 0.28 -11.86 -10.61
CA ILE A 107 1.31 -11.56 -9.62
C ILE A 107 1.47 -10.03 -9.56
N VAL A 108 1.24 -9.45 -8.40
CA VAL A 108 1.45 -8.02 -8.16
C VAL A 108 2.59 -7.83 -7.17
N ILE A 109 3.59 -7.05 -7.57
CA ILE A 109 4.70 -6.60 -6.73
C ILE A 109 4.60 -5.10 -6.63
N PHE A 110 4.54 -4.53 -5.43
CA PHE A 110 4.56 -3.09 -5.28
C PHE A 110 5.50 -2.63 -4.17
N SER A 111 6.12 -1.46 -4.36
CA SER A 111 6.85 -0.77 -3.32
C SER A 111 5.92 0.20 -2.60
N SER A 112 6.08 0.36 -1.31
CA SER A 112 5.45 1.43 -0.53
C SER A 112 6.21 1.71 0.76
N HIS A 113 6.26 2.99 1.15
CA HIS A 113 6.68 3.42 2.47
C HIS A 113 5.50 3.54 3.45
N GLN A 114 4.25 3.35 2.99
CA GLN A 114 3.03 3.40 3.80
C GLN A 114 2.60 2.00 4.22
N MET A 115 2.81 1.67 5.50
CA MET A 115 2.53 0.34 6.04
C MET A 115 1.06 -0.08 5.91
N SER A 116 0.11 0.86 5.92
CA SER A 116 -1.31 0.57 5.71
C SER A 116 -1.59 -0.17 4.40
N TYR A 117 -0.97 0.27 3.31
CA TYR A 117 -1.12 -0.43 2.02
C TYR A 117 -0.40 -1.77 1.99
N VAL A 118 0.77 -1.87 2.65
CA VAL A 118 1.47 -3.15 2.77
C VAL A 118 0.61 -4.16 3.53
N GLU A 119 -0.04 -3.74 4.62
CA GLU A 119 -0.92 -4.59 5.41
C GLU A 119 -2.19 -5.02 4.69
N GLU A 120 -2.72 -4.16 3.83
CA GLU A 120 -3.94 -4.41 3.07
C GLU A 120 -3.73 -5.36 1.89
N PHE A 121 -2.63 -5.17 1.13
CA PHE A 121 -2.42 -5.86 -0.14
C PHE A 121 -1.38 -6.97 -0.09
N CYS A 122 -0.39 -6.92 0.82
CA CYS A 122 0.71 -7.85 0.80
C CYS A 122 0.44 -9.11 1.64
N ARG A 123 0.71 -10.25 1.02
CA ARG A 123 0.86 -11.52 1.73
C ARG A 123 2.30 -11.73 2.20
N ASP A 124 3.24 -11.46 1.32
CA ASP A 124 4.68 -11.62 1.57
C ASP A 124 5.37 -10.28 1.37
N ILE A 125 6.36 -9.96 2.20
CA ILE A 125 7.08 -8.69 2.17
C ILE A 125 8.59 -8.90 2.16
N ALA A 126 9.30 -7.89 1.64
CA ALA A 126 10.74 -7.76 1.81
C ALA A 126 11.05 -6.30 2.22
N ILE A 127 11.72 -6.12 3.35
CA ILE A 127 12.20 -4.82 3.81
C ILE A 127 13.65 -4.66 3.35
N ILE A 128 13.91 -3.60 2.60
CA ILE A 128 15.24 -3.28 2.07
C ILE A 128 15.82 -2.11 2.87
N ASP A 129 17.02 -2.29 3.43
CA ASP A 129 17.81 -1.24 4.04
C ASP A 129 19.21 -1.20 3.44
N LYS A 130 19.63 -0.01 2.96
CA LYS A 130 20.97 0.22 2.35
C LYS A 130 21.35 -0.81 1.29
N GLY A 131 20.37 -1.20 0.45
CA GLY A 131 20.59 -2.16 -0.63
C GLY A 131 20.60 -3.64 -0.22
N ASN A 132 20.37 -3.95 1.05
CA ASN A 132 20.29 -5.31 1.57
C ASN A 132 18.88 -5.64 2.04
N ILE A 133 18.50 -6.90 1.90
CA ILE A 133 17.24 -7.40 2.48
C ILE A 133 17.43 -7.57 3.98
N ALA A 134 16.85 -6.66 4.76
CA ALA A 134 16.90 -6.70 6.21
C ALA A 134 15.92 -7.74 6.79
N LEU A 135 14.77 -7.91 6.14
CA LEU A 135 13.72 -8.84 6.55
C LEU A 135 12.91 -9.26 5.34
N SER A 136 12.55 -10.54 5.23
CA SER A 136 11.61 -11.02 4.21
C SER A 136 10.79 -12.21 4.73
N GLY A 137 9.59 -12.37 4.19
CA GLY A 137 8.73 -13.51 4.50
C GLY A 137 7.25 -13.15 4.54
N ASN A 138 6.44 -14.07 5.02
CA ASN A 138 5.01 -13.87 5.17
C ASN A 138 4.70 -12.80 6.24
N LEU A 139 3.87 -11.81 5.89
CA LEU A 139 3.58 -10.67 6.75
C LEU A 139 2.95 -11.07 8.09
N LYS A 140 2.04 -12.07 8.09
CA LYS A 140 1.38 -12.55 9.32
C LYS A 140 2.40 -13.21 10.25
N ASP A 141 3.32 -14.00 9.71
CA ASP A 141 4.36 -14.68 10.49
C ASP A 141 5.36 -13.67 11.05
N ILE A 142 5.73 -12.65 10.26
CA ILE A 142 6.57 -11.55 10.70
C ILE A 142 5.88 -10.78 11.85
N LYS A 143 4.62 -10.37 11.66
CA LYS A 143 3.85 -9.69 12.70
C LYS A 143 3.74 -10.54 13.98
N LYS A 144 3.52 -11.84 13.84
CA LYS A 144 3.48 -12.76 14.95
C LYS A 144 4.83 -12.78 15.67
N LYS A 145 5.91 -13.05 14.96
CA LYS A 145 7.26 -13.14 15.51
C LYS A 145 7.72 -11.88 16.26
N TYR A 146 7.44 -10.70 15.70
CA TYR A 146 7.89 -9.43 16.27
C TYR A 146 6.85 -8.74 17.15
N GLY A 147 5.57 -9.12 17.07
CA GLY A 147 4.46 -8.59 17.87
C GLY A 147 4.04 -9.44 19.05
N GLU A 148 4.46 -10.71 19.14
CA GLU A 148 4.01 -11.64 20.17
C GLU A 148 4.32 -11.20 21.61
N ASN A 149 5.38 -10.40 21.78
CA ASN A 149 5.85 -9.97 23.09
C ASN A 149 5.57 -8.48 23.37
N GLN A 150 4.62 -7.88 22.66
CA GLN A 150 4.25 -6.48 22.87
C GLN A 150 2.76 -6.33 23.17
N LEU A 151 2.43 -5.43 24.10
CA LEU A 151 1.07 -4.95 24.38
C LEU A 151 1.10 -3.43 24.20
N VAL A 152 0.18 -2.90 23.40
CA VAL A 152 -0.02 -1.46 23.24
C VAL A 152 -1.23 -1.08 24.08
N ILE A 153 -1.04 -0.11 24.96
CA ILE A 153 -2.09 0.44 25.82
C ILE A 153 -2.30 1.89 25.40
N SER A 154 -3.53 2.19 24.97
CA SER A 154 -3.96 3.53 24.58
C SER A 154 -4.94 4.07 25.61
N ASP A 155 -4.81 5.34 25.98
CA ASP A 155 -5.81 6.02 26.81
C ASP A 155 -6.76 6.81 25.93
N VAL A 156 -8.06 6.56 26.08
CA VAL A 156 -9.12 7.28 25.36
C VAL A 156 -9.12 8.77 25.72
N ASN A 157 -8.69 9.12 26.92
CA ASN A 157 -8.61 10.48 27.42
C ASN A 157 -7.26 11.17 27.15
N LYS A 158 -6.30 10.45 26.57
CA LYS A 158 -4.95 10.92 26.21
C LYS A 158 -4.08 11.39 27.40
N ASP A 159 -4.36 10.97 28.61
CA ASP A 159 -3.49 11.22 29.78
C ASP A 159 -2.44 10.12 29.91
N LEU A 160 -1.43 10.20 29.04
CA LEU A 160 -0.35 9.21 28.96
C LEU A 160 0.59 9.24 30.18
N ASP A 161 0.66 10.35 30.90
CA ASP A 161 1.53 10.46 32.07
C ASP A 161 0.93 9.68 33.23
N THR A 162 -0.35 9.89 33.57
CA THR A 162 -1.07 9.09 34.51
C THR A 162 -1.12 7.60 34.16
N LEU A 163 -1.33 7.28 32.87
CA LEU A 163 -1.30 5.90 32.40
C LEU A 163 0.09 5.25 32.56
N SER A 164 1.16 5.99 32.30
CA SER A 164 2.54 5.52 32.48
C SER A 164 2.84 5.20 33.95
N ASP A 165 2.36 6.02 34.85
CA ASP A 165 2.55 5.80 36.29
C ASP A 165 1.75 4.59 36.81
N ILE A 166 0.50 4.43 36.35
CA ILE A 166 -0.33 3.26 36.67
C ILE A 166 0.34 1.97 36.12
N VAL A 167 0.84 2.01 34.90
CA VAL A 167 1.53 0.85 34.25
C VAL A 167 2.77 0.48 35.08
N LYS A 168 3.58 1.45 35.48
CA LYS A 168 4.78 1.22 36.29
C LYS A 168 4.44 0.68 37.67
N GLU A 169 3.43 1.25 38.34
CA GLU A 169 3.04 0.84 39.71
C GLU A 169 2.43 -0.56 39.73
N LYS A 170 1.48 -0.84 38.81
CA LYS A 170 0.71 -2.09 38.85
C LYS A 170 1.37 -3.28 38.17
N LEU A 171 2.33 -3.04 37.26
CA LEU A 171 2.89 -4.06 36.42
C LEU A 171 4.44 -4.19 36.52
N SER A 172 5.07 -3.51 37.49
CA SER A 172 6.52 -3.52 37.73
C SER A 172 7.14 -4.91 37.88
N ASP A 173 6.36 -5.87 38.37
CA ASP A 173 6.76 -7.26 38.59
C ASP A 173 6.65 -8.13 37.31
N ILE A 174 5.97 -7.64 36.29
CA ILE A 174 5.68 -8.39 35.05
C ILE A 174 6.37 -7.78 33.83
N ILE A 175 6.70 -6.49 33.88
CA ILE A 175 7.19 -5.72 32.74
C ILE A 175 8.72 -5.59 32.80
N ALA A 176 9.39 -6.06 31.73
CA ALA A 176 10.83 -5.89 31.60
C ALA A 176 11.20 -4.54 30.94
N GLU A 177 10.38 -4.05 30.01
CA GLU A 177 10.68 -2.83 29.24
C GLU A 177 9.38 -2.13 28.81
N THR A 178 9.32 -0.80 29.00
CA THR A 178 8.25 0.04 28.48
C THR A 178 8.78 1.03 27.46
N GLY A 179 8.06 1.17 26.32
CA GLY A 179 8.25 2.23 25.34
C GLY A 179 7.07 3.20 25.37
N ARG A 180 7.25 4.43 24.87
CA ARG A 180 6.19 5.42 24.74
C ARG A 180 6.17 5.98 23.32
N THR A 181 4.98 6.07 22.74
CA THR A 181 4.70 6.85 21.51
C THR A 181 3.99 8.15 21.89
N ARG A 182 3.52 8.91 20.89
CA ARG A 182 2.73 10.14 21.14
C ARG A 182 1.32 9.84 21.70
N GLU A 183 0.81 8.65 21.48
CA GLU A 183 -0.58 8.29 21.77
C GLU A 183 -0.71 7.02 22.62
N ASP A 184 0.38 6.24 22.81
CA ASP A 184 0.33 4.92 23.42
C ASP A 184 1.53 4.62 24.32
N ILE A 185 1.34 3.68 25.24
CA ILE A 185 2.40 3.02 25.99
C ILE A 185 2.59 1.62 25.42
N ILE A 186 3.83 1.28 25.07
CA ILE A 186 4.19 -0.04 24.54
C ILE A 186 4.89 -0.83 25.66
N ILE A 187 4.32 -1.96 26.03
CA ILE A 187 4.93 -2.89 26.97
C ILE A 187 5.57 -4.00 26.15
N LYS A 188 6.87 -4.24 26.35
CA LYS A 188 7.65 -5.24 25.61
C LYS A 188 8.00 -6.44 26.48
N ASN A 189 8.35 -7.56 25.83
CA ASN A 189 8.81 -8.81 26.45
C ASN A 189 7.78 -9.49 27.37
N ILE A 190 6.52 -9.46 26.98
CA ILE A 190 5.43 -10.06 27.77
C ILE A 190 5.23 -11.51 27.35
N SER A 191 5.21 -12.43 28.31
CA SER A 191 4.79 -13.82 28.05
C SER A 191 3.29 -13.92 27.78
N ALA A 192 2.84 -14.97 27.08
CA ALA A 192 1.42 -15.19 26.80
C ALA A 192 0.57 -15.32 28.09
N ALA A 193 1.12 -15.86 29.16
CA ALA A 193 0.48 -15.92 30.47
C ALA A 193 0.33 -14.55 31.12
N SER A 194 1.32 -13.66 30.94
CA SER A 194 1.31 -12.32 31.48
C SER A 194 0.28 -11.38 30.85
N ARG A 195 -0.14 -11.63 29.61
CA ARG A 195 -1.19 -10.80 28.96
C ARG A 195 -2.53 -10.85 29.67
N ALA A 196 -2.95 -12.05 30.08
CA ALA A 196 -4.22 -12.22 30.82
C ALA A 196 -4.16 -11.57 32.21
N ASP A 197 -2.99 -11.59 32.85
CA ASP A 197 -2.78 -10.96 34.16
C ASP A 197 -2.71 -9.44 34.04
N ILE A 198 -2.10 -8.91 32.99
CA ILE A 198 -2.06 -7.46 32.74
C ILE A 198 -3.48 -6.91 32.56
N LEU A 199 -4.30 -7.56 31.70
CA LEU A 199 -5.69 -7.14 31.48
C LEU A 199 -6.57 -7.19 32.71
N LYS A 200 -6.20 -7.95 33.76
CA LYS A 200 -6.92 -8.00 35.05
C LYS A 200 -6.47 -6.92 36.03
N ARG A 201 -5.26 -6.37 35.87
CA ARG A 201 -4.65 -5.40 36.80
C ARG A 201 -4.81 -3.94 36.36
N ILE A 202 -5.08 -3.70 35.06
CA ILE A 202 -5.39 -2.39 34.48
C ILE A 202 -6.90 -2.18 34.49
#